data_f1299d849544eff8bfd1f161f91177d5
#
_entry.id   f1299d849544eff8bfd1f161f91177d5
#
_cell.length_a   1.000
_cell.length_b   1.000
_cell.length_c   1.000
_cell.angle_alpha   90.00
_cell.angle_beta   90.00
_cell.angle_gamma   90.00
#
_symmetry.space_group_name_H-M   'P 1'
#
loop_
_entity.id
_entity.type
_entity.pdbx_description
1 polymer ?
#
loop_
_entity_poly.entity_id
_entity_poly.type
_entity_poly.pdbx_seq_one_letter_code
_entity_poly.pdbx_strand_id
1 'polypeptide(L)'
;MNIDSFKTLFELFSGESAENFAPLVQLAVDETEKMLLPDKDASDVRLQFLAAAAANYRLRQIMASRDRTQVTYAGKMLDTKTGTSAGAESLLRDYLALCSDLIKPQTFVFAAFS
;
A
#
# COMPACT_ATOMS: atom_id res chain seq x y z
N MET A 1 -2.53 -9.75 13.21
CA MET A 1 -3.11 -8.49 12.65
C MET A 1 -4.62 -8.62 12.57
N ASN A 2 -5.34 -7.58 12.89
CA ASN A 2 -6.80 -7.58 12.77
C ASN A 2 -7.20 -7.32 11.30
N ILE A 3 -7.66 -8.35 10.63
CA ILE A 3 -7.96 -8.28 9.19
C ILE A 3 -9.15 -7.38 8.90
N ASP A 4 -10.17 -7.38 9.77
CA ASP A 4 -11.34 -6.53 9.55
C ASP A 4 -10.99 -5.04 9.63
N SER A 5 -10.20 -4.65 10.62
CA SER A 5 -9.71 -3.27 10.72
C SER A 5 -8.85 -2.89 9.53
N PHE A 6 -7.97 -3.78 9.11
CA PHE A 6 -7.14 -3.56 7.92
C PHE A 6 -8.00 -3.34 6.68
N LYS A 7 -9.02 -4.17 6.46
CA LYS A 7 -9.92 -4.01 5.31
C LYS A 7 -10.65 -2.67 5.35
N THR A 8 -11.12 -2.27 6.52
CA THR A 8 -11.77 -0.97 6.70
C THR A 8 -10.83 0.19 6.32
N LEU A 9 -9.58 0.12 6.77
CA LEU A 9 -8.58 1.12 6.44
C LEU A 9 -8.22 1.13 4.95
N PHE A 10 -8.11 -0.04 4.36
CA PHE A 10 -7.87 -0.13 2.92
C PHE A 10 -8.98 0.55 2.13
N GLU A 11 -10.24 0.29 2.52
CA GLU A 11 -11.39 0.92 1.87
C GLU A 11 -11.40 2.43 2.07
N LEU A 12 -10.99 2.89 3.25
CA LEU A 12 -10.87 4.31 3.54
C LEU A 12 -9.82 4.99 2.64
N PHE A 13 -8.65 4.36 2.50
CA PHE A 13 -7.55 4.94 1.74
C PHE A 13 -7.77 4.88 0.23
N SER A 14 -8.34 3.76 -0.25
CA SER A 14 -8.46 3.52 -1.69
C SER A 14 -9.79 3.97 -2.28
N GLY A 15 -10.84 4.04 -1.47
CA GLY A 15 -12.19 4.25 -1.96
C GLY A 15 -12.77 3.03 -2.66
N GLU A 16 -12.13 1.86 -2.53
CA GLU A 16 -12.52 0.63 -3.20
C GLU A 16 -12.90 -0.45 -2.20
N SER A 17 -13.75 -1.41 -2.63
CA SER A 17 -14.13 -2.53 -1.78
C SER A 17 -12.98 -3.54 -1.67
N ALA A 18 -12.63 -3.91 -0.45
CA ALA A 18 -11.57 -4.89 -0.21
C ALA A 18 -11.87 -6.25 -0.84
N GLU A 19 -13.14 -6.61 -0.94
CA GLU A 19 -13.55 -7.89 -1.54
C GLU A 19 -13.16 -8.01 -3.00
N ASN A 20 -13.15 -6.90 -3.73
CA ASN A 20 -12.79 -6.89 -5.14
C ASN A 20 -11.30 -7.04 -5.37
N PHE A 21 -10.48 -6.91 -4.31
CA PHE A 21 -9.03 -6.94 -4.42
C PHE A 21 -8.41 -7.92 -3.41
N ALA A 22 -9.10 -9.02 -3.13
CA ALA A 22 -8.69 -9.97 -2.10
C ALA A 22 -7.24 -10.47 -2.25
N PRO A 23 -6.74 -10.84 -3.44
CA PRO A 23 -5.34 -11.24 -3.56
C PRO A 23 -4.36 -10.13 -3.21
N LEU A 24 -4.65 -8.90 -3.59
CA LEU A 24 -3.81 -7.75 -3.28
C LEU A 24 -3.80 -7.45 -1.78
N VAL A 25 -4.96 -7.54 -1.16
CA VAL A 25 -5.14 -7.35 0.28
C VAL A 25 -4.33 -8.39 1.05
N GLN A 26 -4.41 -9.66 0.64
CA GLN A 26 -3.67 -10.75 1.28
C GLN A 26 -2.16 -10.55 1.13
N LEU A 27 -1.70 -10.15 -0.03
CA LEU A 27 -0.29 -9.88 -0.27
C LEU A 27 0.22 -8.78 0.66
N ALA A 28 -0.53 -7.70 0.82
CA ALA A 28 -0.14 -6.59 1.68
C ALA A 28 -0.02 -7.02 3.15
N VAL A 29 -0.94 -7.85 3.62
CA VAL A 29 -0.89 -8.40 4.98
C VAL A 29 0.39 -9.24 5.15
N ASP A 30 0.64 -10.14 4.21
CA ASP A 30 1.80 -11.04 4.27
C ASP A 30 3.10 -10.25 4.24
N GLU A 31 3.21 -9.26 3.39
CA GLU A 31 4.41 -8.43 3.31
C GLU A 31 4.65 -7.65 4.59
N THR A 32 3.59 -7.09 5.17
CA THR A 32 3.70 -6.33 6.42
C THR A 32 4.12 -7.23 7.57
N GLU A 33 3.56 -8.42 7.66
CA GLU A 33 3.93 -9.36 8.71
C GLU A 33 5.40 -9.79 8.59
N LYS A 34 5.90 -9.93 7.38
CA LYS A 34 7.31 -10.26 7.15
C LYS A 34 8.27 -9.12 7.52
N MET A 35 7.80 -7.91 7.48
CA MET A 35 8.59 -6.75 7.90
C MET A 35 8.74 -6.66 9.42
N LEU A 36 7.82 -7.24 10.17
CA LEU A 36 7.77 -7.11 11.62
C LEU A 36 9.01 -7.70 12.28
N LEU A 37 9.59 -6.98 13.23
CA LEU A 37 10.69 -7.48 14.04
C LEU A 37 10.20 -8.63 14.94
N PRO A 38 11.04 -9.67 15.19
CA PRO A 38 10.59 -10.87 15.87
C PRO A 38 10.05 -10.67 17.28
N ASP A 39 10.51 -9.63 17.98
CA ASP A 39 10.12 -9.35 19.36
C ASP A 39 8.96 -8.35 19.47
N LYS A 40 8.36 -7.95 18.37
CA LYS A 40 7.30 -6.95 18.36
C LYS A 40 5.93 -7.56 18.21
N ASP A 41 4.91 -6.85 18.68
CA ASP A 41 3.53 -7.31 18.71
C ASP A 41 2.86 -7.15 17.34
N ALA A 42 2.47 -8.27 16.74
CA ALA A 42 1.78 -8.27 15.45
C ALA A 42 0.38 -7.66 15.51
N SER A 43 -0.18 -7.46 16.72
CA SER A 43 -1.49 -6.83 16.88
C SER A 43 -1.42 -5.31 17.04
N ASP A 44 -0.23 -4.70 16.95
CA ASP A 44 -0.09 -3.25 17.03
C ASP A 44 -0.91 -2.60 15.91
N VAL A 45 -1.76 -1.65 16.29
CA VAL A 45 -2.70 -1.02 15.35
C VAL A 45 -1.98 -0.30 14.21
N ARG A 46 -0.77 0.20 14.46
CA ARG A 46 0.01 0.90 13.42
C ARG A 46 0.34 0.00 12.23
N LEU A 47 0.48 -1.31 12.46
CA LEU A 47 0.74 -2.26 11.37
C LEU A 47 -0.44 -2.38 10.42
N GLN A 48 -1.66 -2.24 10.93
CA GLN A 48 -2.85 -2.26 10.10
C GLN A 48 -2.89 -1.06 9.15
N PHE A 49 -2.53 0.12 9.66
CA PHE A 49 -2.42 1.32 8.82
C PHE A 49 -1.34 1.15 7.77
N LEU A 50 -0.19 0.63 8.16
CA LEU A 50 0.92 0.39 7.22
C LEU A 50 0.49 -0.59 6.11
N ALA A 51 -0.13 -1.70 6.49
CA ALA A 51 -0.59 -2.69 5.52
C ALA A 51 -1.61 -2.10 4.55
N ALA A 52 -2.54 -1.30 5.07
CA ALA A 52 -3.57 -0.66 4.24
C ALA A 52 -2.96 0.36 3.28
N ALA A 53 -1.99 1.14 3.75
CA ALA A 53 -1.28 2.10 2.90
C ALA A 53 -0.49 1.39 1.80
N ALA A 54 0.16 0.27 2.13
CA ALA A 54 0.90 -0.53 1.16
C ALA A 54 -0.03 -1.13 0.10
N ALA A 55 -1.18 -1.65 0.53
CA ALA A 55 -2.17 -2.20 -0.41
C ALA A 55 -2.70 -1.10 -1.35
N ASN A 56 -3.00 0.06 -0.80
CA ASN A 56 -3.46 1.20 -1.61
C ASN A 56 -2.41 1.63 -2.61
N TYR A 57 -1.14 1.69 -2.21
CA TYR A 57 -0.06 2.06 -3.11
C TYR A 57 0.05 1.08 -4.28
N ARG A 58 0.02 -0.21 -4.00
CA ARG A 58 0.07 -1.23 -5.04
C ARG A 58 -1.14 -1.15 -5.97
N LEU A 59 -2.32 -0.90 -5.42
CA LEU A 59 -3.53 -0.72 -6.22
C LEU A 59 -3.37 0.45 -7.18
N ARG A 60 -2.85 1.58 -6.69
CA ARG A 60 -2.64 2.76 -7.55
C ARG A 60 -1.59 2.51 -8.62
N GLN A 61 -0.56 1.73 -8.31
CA GLN A 61 0.42 1.32 -9.32
C GLN A 61 -0.21 0.46 -10.41
N ILE A 62 -1.06 -0.49 -10.02
CA ILE A 62 -1.76 -1.36 -10.96
C ILE A 62 -2.69 -0.54 -11.85
N MET A 63 -3.48 0.34 -11.26
CA MET A 63 -4.40 1.21 -12.00
C MET A 63 -3.64 2.15 -12.95
N ALA A 64 -2.55 2.74 -12.48
CA ALA A 64 -1.72 3.61 -13.31
C ALA A 64 -1.11 2.84 -14.49
N SER A 65 -0.74 1.60 -14.28
CA SER A 65 -0.19 0.74 -15.34
C SER A 65 -1.24 0.46 -16.41
N ARG A 66 -2.47 0.13 -16.01
CA ARG A 66 -3.58 -0.08 -16.94
C ARG A 66 -3.91 1.20 -17.72
N ASP A 67 -4.03 2.30 -17.00
CA ASP A 67 -4.38 3.58 -17.59
C ASP A 67 -3.28 4.08 -18.51
N ARG A 68 -2.02 3.79 -18.17
CA ARG A 68 -0.88 4.14 -19.00
C ARG A 68 -0.93 3.41 -20.33
N THR A 69 -1.36 2.17 -20.33
CA THR A 69 -1.58 1.41 -21.57
C THR A 69 -2.62 2.08 -22.44
N GLN A 70 -3.72 2.53 -21.86
CA GLN A 70 -4.78 3.25 -22.57
C GLN A 70 -4.34 4.63 -23.01
N VAL A 71 -3.61 5.32 -22.15
CA VAL A 71 -3.20 6.71 -22.35
C VAL A 71 -2.06 6.84 -23.36
N THR A 72 -1.18 5.87 -23.44
CA THR A 72 -0.16 5.85 -24.50
C THR A 72 -0.84 5.90 -25.86
N TYR A 73 -2.02 5.32 -25.95
CA TYR A 73 -2.83 5.35 -27.13
C TYR A 73 -3.44 6.73 -27.39
N ALA A 74 -3.89 7.42 -26.34
CA ALA A 74 -4.57 8.71 -26.42
C ALA A 74 -3.64 9.92 -26.25
N GLY A 75 -2.53 9.78 -25.59
CA GLY A 75 -1.48 10.78 -25.53
C GLY A 75 -1.61 11.89 -24.50
N LYS A 76 -2.59 11.90 -23.59
CA LYS A 76 -2.84 13.13 -22.82
C LYS A 76 -3.07 12.99 -21.31
N MET A 77 -3.06 11.82 -20.70
CA MET A 77 -3.55 11.71 -19.32
C MET A 77 -2.53 11.20 -18.31
N LEU A 78 -1.28 11.15 -18.70
CA LEU A 78 -0.21 10.63 -17.87
C LEU A 78 -0.02 11.38 -16.56
N ASP A 79 -0.09 12.71 -16.60
CA ASP A 79 0.20 13.56 -15.45
C ASP A 79 -0.80 13.35 -14.32
N THR A 80 -2.08 13.16 -14.66
CA THR A 80 -3.12 12.93 -13.66
C THR A 80 -2.89 11.63 -12.91
N LYS A 81 -2.50 10.57 -13.61
CA LYS A 81 -2.25 9.27 -12.99
C LYS A 81 -0.99 9.27 -12.14
N THR A 82 0.03 9.96 -12.56
CA THR A 82 1.26 10.13 -11.79
C THR A 82 0.98 10.81 -10.46
N GLY A 83 0.15 11.85 -10.45
CA GLY A 83 -0.23 12.54 -9.22
C GLY A 83 -0.93 11.62 -8.23
N THR A 84 -1.81 10.74 -8.69
CA THR A 84 -2.50 9.78 -7.85
C THR A 84 -1.52 8.80 -7.20
N SER A 85 -0.57 8.28 -7.95
CA SER A 85 0.44 7.36 -7.43
C SER A 85 1.36 8.05 -6.42
N ALA A 86 1.71 9.31 -6.66
CA ALA A 86 2.57 10.07 -5.75
C ALA A 86 1.91 10.27 -4.39
N GLY A 87 0.61 10.53 -4.35
CA GLY A 87 -0.13 10.67 -3.10
C GLY A 87 -0.14 9.37 -2.29
N ALA A 88 -0.35 8.24 -2.95
CA ALA A 88 -0.32 6.94 -2.30
C ALA A 88 1.08 6.59 -1.78
N GLU A 89 2.12 6.97 -2.50
CA GLU A 89 3.51 6.78 -2.07
C GLU A 89 3.82 7.60 -0.81
N SER A 90 3.40 8.84 -0.76
CA SER A 90 3.59 9.69 0.42
C SER A 90 2.91 9.09 1.65
N LEU A 91 1.70 8.58 1.49
CA LEU A 91 0.97 7.94 2.58
C LEU A 91 1.72 6.71 3.09
N LEU A 92 2.22 5.89 2.19
CA LEU A 92 3.00 4.70 2.55
C LEU A 92 4.27 5.09 3.31
N ARG A 93 4.99 6.10 2.86
CA ARG A 93 6.20 6.58 3.53
C ARG A 93 5.91 7.06 4.93
N ASP A 94 4.81 7.79 5.12
CA ASP A 94 4.42 8.29 6.42
C ASP A 94 4.19 7.15 7.40
N TYR A 95 3.51 6.08 6.98
CA TYR A 95 3.27 4.94 7.85
C TYR A 95 4.51 4.07 8.05
N LEU A 96 5.41 3.99 7.08
CA LEU A 96 6.70 3.34 7.28
C LEU A 96 7.50 4.04 8.36
N ALA A 97 7.50 5.37 8.35
CA ALA A 97 8.18 6.16 9.38
C ALA A 97 7.53 5.96 10.75
N LEU A 98 6.20 5.96 10.81
CA LEU A 98 5.46 5.75 12.05
C LEU A 98 5.74 4.37 12.66
N CYS A 99 5.95 3.36 11.83
CA CYS A 99 6.21 1.98 12.27
C CYS A 99 7.69 1.65 12.38
N SER A 100 8.59 2.63 12.30
CA SER A 100 10.03 2.37 12.21
C SER A 100 10.59 1.59 13.39
N ASP A 101 9.97 1.68 14.56
CA ASP A 101 10.37 0.92 15.74
C ASP A 101 9.83 -0.51 15.77
N LEU A 102 8.90 -0.84 14.89
CA LEU A 102 8.24 -2.16 14.82
C LEU A 102 8.79 -3.04 13.72
N ILE A 103 9.40 -2.47 12.70
CA ILE A 103 9.73 -3.17 11.46
C ILE A 103 11.22 -3.08 11.16
N LYS A 104 11.67 -4.00 10.29
CA LYS A 104 13.05 -4.06 9.82
C LYS A 104 13.35 -2.82 8.97
N PRO A 105 14.64 -2.44 8.82
CA PRO A 105 15.01 -1.30 7.96
C PRO A 105 14.42 -1.40 6.57
N GLN A 106 13.89 -0.28 6.04
CA GLN A 106 13.01 -0.27 4.88
C GLN A 106 13.62 0.20 3.56
N THR A 107 14.91 0.43 3.50
CA THR A 107 15.56 0.81 2.25
C THR A 107 15.25 -0.18 1.14
N PHE A 108 15.29 -1.46 1.46
CA PHE A 108 15.00 -2.54 0.53
C PHE A 108 13.53 -2.55 0.09
N VAL A 109 12.62 -2.25 1.02
CA VAL A 109 11.19 -2.26 0.75
C VAL A 109 10.81 -1.17 -0.25
N PHE A 110 11.40 0.00 -0.15
CA PHE A 110 11.17 1.06 -1.12
C PHE A 110 11.65 0.67 -2.52
N ALA A 111 12.74 -0.04 -2.61
CA ALA A 111 13.21 -0.54 -3.90
C ALA A 111 12.19 -1.52 -4.50
N ALA A 112 11.54 -2.33 -3.68
CA ALA A 112 10.51 -3.27 -4.13
C ALA A 112 9.22 -2.56 -4.56
N PHE A 113 8.90 -1.43 -3.96
CA PHE A 113 7.70 -0.66 -4.30
C PHE A 113 7.92 0.29 -5.47
N SER A 114 9.14 0.68 -5.73
CA SER A 114 9.41 1.60 -6.82
C SER A 114 9.62 0.88 -8.13
#